data_34c3e686e30a5fa270c0c2bdd0cca1cd
#
_entry.id   34c3e686e30a5fa270c0c2bdd0cca1cd
#
_cell.length_a   1.000
_cell.length_b   1.000
_cell.length_c   1.000
_cell.angle_alpha   90.00
_cell.angle_beta   90.00
_cell.angle_gamma   90.00
#
_symmetry.space_group_name_H-M   'P 1'
#
loop_
_entity.id
_entity.type
_entity.pdbx_description
1 polymer ?
#
loop_
_entity_poly.entity_id
_entity_poly.type
_entity_poly.pdbx_seq_one_letter_code
_entity_poly.pdbx_strand_id
1 'polypeptide(L)'
;MHKTSSEALSYVRDFRKLIMQFHDVEIVIAPPFTAIGVVAEAIKGTTLEVAGQDLHWEKQGAFTGAISATMLKESGANWVILGHSERRHVFGDSNEAVNRKLSAALTACLKPIVCIGETLDERKNGKTFEVLKRQITKGLEGLASEQISTIVLAYEPVWAIGTGQNASPEQAGEVHNFVREHLKEGYGNDSAEGCRIIYGGSVKPENASRLVSQPNVDGVLVGGAGLDPTSFYEIIARTREAEV
;
A
#
# COMPACT_ATOMS: atom_id res chain seq x y z
N MET A 1 0.80 0.73 -14.88
CA MET A 1 1.81 1.50 -15.64
C MET A 1 1.17 2.80 -16.13
N HIS A 2 1.43 3.91 -15.45
CA HIS A 2 0.89 5.22 -15.79
C HIS A 2 1.97 6.27 -15.56
N LYS A 3 1.93 7.31 -16.39
CA LYS A 3 2.79 8.51 -16.35
C LYS A 3 4.25 8.25 -16.69
N THR A 4 4.71 8.96 -17.69
CA THR A 4 6.13 9.18 -17.98
C THR A 4 6.73 10.12 -16.93
N SER A 5 8.06 10.31 -16.93
CA SER A 5 8.72 11.23 -15.99
C SER A 5 8.19 12.67 -16.10
N SER A 6 7.92 13.17 -17.30
CA SER A 6 7.38 14.51 -17.52
C SER A 6 5.94 14.66 -17.02
N GLU A 7 5.09 13.66 -17.24
CA GLU A 7 3.72 13.61 -16.74
C GLU A 7 3.67 13.49 -15.21
N ALA A 8 4.58 12.71 -14.61
CA ALA A 8 4.72 12.59 -13.16
C ALA A 8 5.16 13.91 -12.52
N LEU A 9 6.11 14.62 -13.14
CA LEU A 9 6.51 15.95 -12.69
C LEU A 9 5.36 16.98 -12.77
N SER A 10 4.59 16.97 -13.86
CA SER A 10 3.42 17.86 -13.97
C SER A 10 2.41 17.56 -12.87
N TYR A 11 2.07 16.26 -12.67
CA TYR A 11 1.20 15.83 -11.61
C TYR A 11 1.64 16.33 -10.23
N VAL A 12 2.90 16.10 -9.86
CA VAL A 12 3.43 16.46 -8.55
C VAL A 12 3.43 17.97 -8.34
N ARG A 13 3.79 18.76 -9.38
CA ARG A 13 3.75 20.23 -9.31
C ARG A 13 2.36 20.78 -8.99
N ASP A 14 1.32 20.17 -9.54
CA ASP A 14 -0.05 20.58 -9.28
C ASP A 14 -0.55 20.04 -7.94
N PHE A 15 -0.27 18.78 -7.65
CA PHE A 15 -0.69 18.13 -6.42
C PHE A 15 -0.12 18.78 -5.16
N ARG A 16 1.19 19.13 -5.15
CA ARG A 16 1.81 19.77 -3.99
C ARG A 16 1.17 21.11 -3.60
N LYS A 17 0.59 21.87 -4.55
CA LYS A 17 -0.12 23.11 -4.26
C LYS A 17 -1.42 22.86 -3.50
N LEU A 18 -2.08 21.74 -3.78
CA LEU A 18 -3.35 21.37 -3.16
C LEU A 18 -3.18 20.90 -1.72
N ILE A 19 -2.06 20.21 -1.42
CA ILE A 19 -1.87 19.50 -0.14
C ILE A 19 -1.08 20.29 0.90
N MET A 20 -0.67 21.53 0.62
CA MET A 20 0.16 22.36 1.53
C MET A 20 -0.39 22.52 2.94
N GLN A 21 -1.70 22.35 3.11
CA GLN A 21 -2.40 22.47 4.39
C GLN A 21 -2.45 21.17 5.20
N PHE A 22 -2.05 20.01 4.61
CA PHE A 22 -2.11 18.75 5.28
C PHE A 22 -0.76 18.41 5.93
N HIS A 23 -0.71 18.46 7.26
CA HIS A 23 0.48 18.16 8.07
C HIS A 23 0.28 16.96 9.00
N ASP A 24 -0.95 16.49 9.12
CA ASP A 24 -1.44 15.44 10.02
C ASP A 24 -1.75 14.11 9.30
N VAL A 25 -1.56 14.05 7.99
CA VAL A 25 -1.76 12.85 7.15
C VAL A 25 -0.44 12.48 6.48
N GLU A 26 -0.05 11.21 6.54
CA GLU A 26 1.09 10.68 5.78
C GLU A 26 0.64 10.38 4.34
N ILE A 27 1.23 11.08 3.37
CA ILE A 27 0.86 10.99 1.95
C ILE A 27 2.04 10.43 1.17
N VAL A 28 1.83 9.26 0.55
CA VAL A 28 2.86 8.54 -0.21
C VAL A 28 2.44 8.44 -1.68
N ILE A 29 3.35 8.83 -2.58
CA ILE A 29 3.17 8.71 -4.04
C ILE A 29 4.03 7.55 -4.55
N ALA A 30 3.44 6.63 -5.30
CA ALA A 30 4.13 5.49 -5.89
C ALA A 30 4.20 5.61 -7.43
N PRO A 31 5.15 6.38 -7.98
CA PRO A 31 5.33 6.49 -9.43
C PRO A 31 5.99 5.24 -10.02
N PRO A 32 5.97 5.03 -11.35
CA PRO A 32 6.76 3.98 -11.97
C PRO A 32 8.26 4.17 -11.70
N PHE A 33 9.05 3.09 -11.71
CA PHE A 33 10.49 3.12 -11.41
C PHE A 33 11.26 4.22 -12.14
N THR A 34 10.91 4.44 -13.42
CA THR A 34 11.55 5.45 -14.28
C THR A 34 11.30 6.91 -13.86
N ALA A 35 10.33 7.15 -12.98
CA ALA A 35 9.97 8.48 -12.53
C ALA A 35 10.27 8.75 -11.04
N ILE A 36 10.75 7.75 -10.28
CA ILE A 36 11.01 7.90 -8.83
C ILE A 36 11.97 9.07 -8.57
N GLY A 37 13.11 9.11 -9.22
CA GLY A 37 14.14 10.14 -8.96
C GLY A 37 13.65 11.57 -9.23
N VAL A 38 12.93 11.76 -10.33
CA VAL A 38 12.40 13.10 -10.68
C VAL A 38 11.27 13.53 -9.74
N VAL A 39 10.44 12.58 -9.28
CA VAL A 39 9.39 12.85 -8.29
C VAL A 39 10.00 13.16 -6.92
N ALA A 40 10.97 12.34 -6.47
CA ALA A 40 11.66 12.54 -5.21
C ALA A 40 12.32 13.94 -5.13
N GLU A 41 12.96 14.38 -6.20
CA GLU A 41 13.52 15.72 -6.26
C GLU A 41 12.43 16.82 -6.20
N ALA A 42 11.32 16.62 -6.92
CA ALA A 42 10.24 17.60 -7.00
C ALA A 42 9.45 17.79 -5.70
N ILE A 43 9.48 16.80 -4.79
CA ILE A 43 8.76 16.87 -3.49
C ILE A 43 9.65 17.33 -2.34
N LYS A 44 10.93 17.61 -2.56
CA LYS A 44 11.83 18.12 -1.51
C LYS A 44 11.24 19.34 -0.81
N GLY A 45 11.32 19.34 0.52
CA GLY A 45 10.76 20.39 1.35
C GLY A 45 9.25 20.35 1.54
N THR A 46 8.62 19.24 1.18
CA THR A 46 7.20 18.93 1.49
C THR A 46 7.09 17.74 2.44
N THR A 47 5.87 17.43 2.89
CA THR A 47 5.55 16.24 3.70
C THR A 47 5.29 14.99 2.85
N LEU A 48 5.37 15.10 1.50
CA LEU A 48 5.17 13.97 0.61
C LEU A 48 6.32 12.97 0.69
N GLU A 49 5.98 11.70 0.58
CA GLU A 49 6.92 10.57 0.53
C GLU A 49 6.79 9.84 -0.81
N VAL A 50 7.85 9.12 -1.20
CA VAL A 50 7.87 8.34 -2.46
C VAL A 50 8.00 6.85 -2.17
N ALA A 51 7.19 6.05 -2.87
CA ALA A 51 7.26 4.59 -2.85
C ALA A 51 7.70 4.02 -4.21
N GLY A 52 8.46 2.91 -4.16
CA GLY A 52 8.53 1.99 -5.29
C GLY A 52 7.26 1.13 -5.40
N GLN A 53 6.94 0.66 -6.61
CA GLN A 53 5.75 -0.21 -6.84
C GLN A 53 6.08 -1.70 -6.67
N ASP A 54 7.35 -2.07 -6.57
CA ASP A 54 7.87 -3.40 -6.26
C ASP A 54 9.38 -3.31 -6.05
N LEU A 55 10.01 -4.40 -5.61
CA LEU A 55 11.46 -4.62 -5.62
C LEU A 55 11.80 -6.10 -5.79
N HIS A 56 13.07 -6.39 -6.13
CA HIS A 56 13.63 -7.72 -6.06
C HIS A 56 14.41 -7.88 -4.73
N TRP A 57 14.38 -9.06 -4.14
CA TRP A 57 15.01 -9.33 -2.84
C TRP A 57 16.53 -9.42 -2.87
N GLU A 58 17.16 -9.70 -4.02
CA GLU A 58 18.60 -9.69 -4.15
C GLU A 58 19.15 -8.26 -4.28
N LYS A 59 20.30 -8.02 -3.67
CA LYS A 59 20.97 -6.71 -3.72
C LYS A 59 21.49 -6.39 -5.11
N GLN A 60 22.00 -7.42 -5.80
CA GLN A 60 22.57 -7.34 -7.16
C GLN A 60 22.61 -8.74 -7.78
N GLY A 61 22.78 -8.83 -9.10
CA GLY A 61 22.94 -10.10 -9.80
C GLY A 61 22.32 -10.12 -11.18
N ALA A 62 22.23 -11.30 -11.78
CA ALA A 62 21.66 -11.53 -13.11
C ALA A 62 20.11 -11.58 -13.05
N PHE A 63 19.49 -10.47 -12.73
CA PHE A 63 18.05 -10.28 -12.61
C PHE A 63 17.60 -9.16 -13.56
N THR A 64 17.77 -9.39 -14.86
CA THR A 64 17.53 -8.39 -15.91
C THR A 64 16.17 -7.72 -15.78
N GLY A 65 16.17 -6.38 -15.64
CA GLY A 65 14.97 -5.57 -15.51
C GLY A 65 14.44 -5.42 -14.07
N ALA A 66 14.97 -6.16 -13.09
CA ALA A 66 14.58 -6.02 -11.70
C ALA A 66 15.27 -4.80 -11.03
N ILE A 67 14.63 -4.27 -10.00
CA ILE A 67 15.10 -3.14 -9.19
C ILE A 67 15.34 -3.62 -7.77
N SER A 68 16.54 -3.42 -7.22
CA SER A 68 16.84 -3.78 -5.84
C SER A 68 16.36 -2.71 -4.84
N ALA A 69 16.28 -3.10 -3.56
CA ALA A 69 15.94 -2.16 -2.47
C ALA A 69 16.95 -0.98 -2.40
N THR A 70 18.22 -1.23 -2.63
CA THR A 70 19.26 -0.20 -2.65
C THR A 70 19.04 0.80 -3.79
N MET A 71 18.70 0.32 -5.00
CA MET A 71 18.39 1.19 -6.15
C MET A 71 17.16 2.09 -5.86
N LEU A 72 16.13 1.56 -5.22
CA LEU A 72 14.96 2.37 -4.80
C LEU A 72 15.38 3.46 -3.82
N LYS A 73 16.15 3.09 -2.79
CA LYS A 73 16.59 4.04 -1.77
C LYS A 73 17.43 5.16 -2.36
N GLU A 74 18.39 4.83 -3.23
CA GLU A 74 19.24 5.79 -3.93
C GLU A 74 18.42 6.72 -4.84
N SER A 75 17.37 6.20 -5.47
CA SER A 75 16.44 6.99 -6.29
C SER A 75 15.53 7.92 -5.46
N GLY A 76 15.59 7.85 -4.12
CA GLY A 76 14.83 8.71 -3.22
C GLY A 76 13.51 8.13 -2.72
N ALA A 77 13.24 6.84 -2.93
CA ALA A 77 12.10 6.17 -2.32
C ALA A 77 12.39 5.82 -0.85
N ASN A 78 11.44 6.11 0.03
CA ASN A 78 11.44 5.69 1.42
C ASN A 78 10.46 4.55 1.69
N TRP A 79 9.54 4.31 0.77
CA TRP A 79 8.51 3.30 0.84
C TRP A 79 8.59 2.32 -0.34
N VAL A 80 7.92 1.17 -0.19
CA VAL A 80 7.74 0.22 -1.29
C VAL A 80 6.44 -0.56 -1.12
N ILE A 81 5.68 -0.73 -2.21
CA ILE A 81 4.51 -1.61 -2.27
C ILE A 81 4.99 -3.02 -2.63
N LEU A 82 4.55 -4.03 -1.89
CA LEU A 82 4.92 -5.43 -2.09
C LEU A 82 3.68 -6.32 -2.17
N GLY A 83 3.70 -7.28 -3.07
CA GLY A 83 2.63 -8.26 -3.21
C GLY A 83 1.29 -7.67 -3.65
N HIS A 84 1.28 -6.51 -4.35
CA HIS A 84 0.08 -5.94 -4.97
C HIS A 84 -0.64 -7.01 -5.81
N SER A 85 -1.96 -6.96 -5.88
CA SER A 85 -2.77 -7.96 -6.57
C SER A 85 -2.31 -8.25 -8.01
N GLU A 86 -1.93 -7.23 -8.77
CA GLU A 86 -1.34 -7.41 -10.12
C GLU A 86 -0.02 -8.18 -10.05
N ARG A 87 0.84 -7.91 -9.04
CA ARG A 87 2.10 -8.63 -8.88
C ARG A 87 1.87 -10.11 -8.59
N ARG A 88 0.85 -10.43 -7.77
CA ARG A 88 0.49 -11.82 -7.47
C ARG A 88 -0.13 -12.54 -8.65
N HIS A 89 -1.10 -11.93 -9.33
CA HIS A 89 -1.94 -12.62 -10.33
C HIS A 89 -1.43 -12.48 -11.77
N VAL A 90 -0.69 -11.43 -12.11
CA VAL A 90 -0.14 -11.22 -13.45
C VAL A 90 1.33 -11.62 -13.53
N PHE A 91 2.12 -11.30 -12.50
CA PHE A 91 3.58 -11.54 -12.49
C PHE A 91 3.99 -12.76 -11.65
N GLY A 92 3.05 -13.40 -10.93
CA GLY A 92 3.29 -14.65 -10.22
C GLY A 92 4.04 -14.52 -8.88
N ASP A 93 3.99 -13.36 -8.23
CA ASP A 93 4.58 -13.19 -6.90
C ASP A 93 3.86 -14.12 -5.89
N SER A 94 4.58 -15.12 -5.36
CA SER A 94 4.08 -15.99 -4.29
C SER A 94 4.18 -15.32 -2.91
N ASN A 95 3.60 -15.92 -1.88
CA ASN A 95 3.74 -15.44 -0.51
C ASN A 95 5.21 -15.46 -0.04
N GLU A 96 5.96 -16.48 -0.44
CA GLU A 96 7.38 -16.63 -0.16
C GLU A 96 8.21 -15.54 -0.88
N ALA A 97 7.84 -15.19 -2.12
CA ALA A 97 8.47 -14.08 -2.84
C ALA A 97 8.20 -12.76 -2.12
N VAL A 98 6.95 -12.52 -1.68
CA VAL A 98 6.59 -11.32 -0.90
C VAL A 98 7.37 -11.27 0.41
N ASN A 99 7.51 -12.38 1.13
CA ASN A 99 8.29 -12.46 2.37
C ASN A 99 9.77 -12.10 2.14
N ARG A 100 10.40 -12.65 1.10
CA ARG A 100 11.79 -12.31 0.74
C ARG A 100 11.96 -10.84 0.38
N LYS A 101 11.02 -10.28 -0.40
CA LYS A 101 10.98 -8.86 -0.75
C LYS A 101 10.81 -7.98 0.49
N LEU A 102 9.93 -8.38 1.42
CA LEU A 102 9.70 -7.68 2.68
C LEU A 102 10.96 -7.63 3.54
N SER A 103 11.65 -8.76 3.70
CA SER A 103 12.91 -8.84 4.42
C SER A 103 14.01 -7.94 3.81
N ALA A 104 14.08 -7.90 2.46
CA ALA A 104 15.01 -7.02 1.76
C ALA A 104 14.66 -5.53 1.93
N ALA A 105 13.38 -5.17 1.91
CA ALA A 105 12.92 -3.82 2.15
C ALA A 105 13.28 -3.33 3.55
N LEU A 106 12.98 -4.12 4.59
CA LEU A 106 13.31 -3.82 5.98
C LEU A 106 14.82 -3.68 6.19
N THR A 107 15.61 -4.59 5.60
CA THR A 107 17.08 -4.53 5.67
C THR A 107 17.64 -3.24 5.06
N ALA A 108 16.99 -2.71 4.03
CA ALA A 108 17.35 -1.45 3.37
C ALA A 108 16.73 -0.21 4.03
N CYS A 109 16.04 -0.37 5.16
CA CYS A 109 15.30 0.70 5.84
C CYS A 109 14.28 1.40 4.92
N LEU A 110 13.60 0.62 4.06
CA LEU A 110 12.39 1.04 3.38
C LEU A 110 11.19 0.69 4.25
N LYS A 111 10.16 1.54 4.24
CA LYS A 111 8.86 1.28 4.87
C LYS A 111 7.98 0.47 3.90
N PRO A 112 7.65 -0.80 4.17
CA PRO A 112 6.87 -1.61 3.23
C PRO A 112 5.37 -1.46 3.43
N ILE A 113 4.64 -1.43 2.31
CA ILE A 113 3.19 -1.61 2.23
C ILE A 113 2.97 -3.00 1.64
N VAL A 114 2.52 -3.95 2.44
CA VAL A 114 2.32 -5.35 2.02
C VAL A 114 0.85 -5.57 1.69
N CYS A 115 0.57 -5.88 0.42
CA CYS A 115 -0.79 -6.11 -0.07
C CYS A 115 -1.22 -7.56 0.17
N ILE A 116 -2.44 -7.69 0.66
CA ILE A 116 -3.15 -8.96 0.89
C ILE A 116 -4.58 -8.85 0.36
N GLY A 117 -5.16 -9.94 -0.08
CA GLY A 117 -6.54 -9.91 -0.56
C GLY A 117 -6.93 -11.18 -1.32
N GLU A 118 -8.22 -11.43 -1.35
CA GLU A 118 -8.84 -12.58 -2.01
C GLU A 118 -9.40 -12.22 -3.38
N THR A 119 -9.44 -13.21 -4.25
CA THR A 119 -10.13 -13.15 -5.55
C THR A 119 -11.65 -13.28 -5.39
N LEU A 120 -12.39 -12.97 -6.47
CA LEU A 120 -13.85 -13.14 -6.49
C LEU A 120 -14.29 -14.59 -6.23
N ASP A 121 -13.57 -15.54 -6.80
CA ASP A 121 -13.90 -16.97 -6.64
C ASP A 121 -13.63 -17.44 -5.21
N GLU A 122 -12.54 -17.01 -4.60
CA GLU A 122 -12.24 -17.29 -3.19
C GLU A 122 -13.32 -16.70 -2.27
N ARG A 123 -13.75 -15.45 -2.54
CA ARG A 123 -14.83 -14.80 -1.78
C ARG A 123 -16.17 -15.55 -1.92
N LYS A 124 -16.59 -15.87 -3.15
CA LYS A 124 -17.82 -16.62 -3.41
C LYS A 124 -17.85 -17.98 -2.73
N ASN A 125 -16.68 -18.59 -2.56
CA ASN A 125 -16.51 -19.88 -1.87
C ASN A 125 -16.31 -19.75 -0.35
N GLY A 126 -16.50 -18.56 0.23
CA GLY A 126 -16.36 -18.30 1.67
C GLY A 126 -14.92 -18.41 2.19
N LYS A 127 -13.91 -18.30 1.33
CA LYS A 127 -12.49 -18.50 1.67
C LYS A 127 -11.72 -17.21 1.99
N THR A 128 -12.39 -16.07 2.09
CA THR A 128 -11.75 -14.75 2.34
C THR A 128 -10.75 -14.85 3.50
N PHE A 129 -11.20 -15.26 4.67
CA PHE A 129 -10.35 -15.28 5.88
C PHE A 129 -9.25 -16.35 5.83
N GLU A 130 -9.51 -17.49 5.18
CA GLU A 130 -8.48 -18.51 4.97
C GLU A 130 -7.34 -17.98 4.09
N VAL A 131 -7.69 -17.29 3.01
CA VAL A 131 -6.72 -16.68 2.08
C VAL A 131 -5.90 -15.62 2.78
N LEU A 132 -6.55 -14.69 3.49
CA LEU A 132 -5.87 -13.62 4.22
C LEU A 132 -4.95 -14.18 5.30
N LYS A 133 -5.44 -15.12 6.11
CA LYS A 133 -4.62 -15.81 7.12
C LYS A 133 -3.36 -16.42 6.51
N ARG A 134 -3.51 -17.15 5.40
CA ARG A 134 -2.38 -17.76 4.69
C ARG A 134 -1.39 -16.72 4.16
N GLN A 135 -1.89 -15.62 3.56
CA GLN A 135 -1.04 -14.55 3.02
C GLN A 135 -0.29 -13.81 4.12
N ILE A 136 -0.93 -13.51 5.24
CA ILE A 136 -0.29 -12.87 6.41
C ILE A 136 0.74 -13.81 7.02
N THR A 137 0.34 -15.04 7.37
CA THR A 137 1.24 -16.00 8.04
C THR A 137 2.49 -16.27 7.21
N LYS A 138 2.35 -16.47 5.88
CA LYS A 138 3.49 -16.75 5.00
C LYS A 138 4.25 -15.50 4.59
N GLY A 139 3.54 -14.40 4.34
CA GLY A 139 4.16 -13.13 3.94
C GLY A 139 4.98 -12.47 5.06
N LEU A 140 4.59 -12.67 6.32
CA LEU A 140 5.27 -12.10 7.49
C LEU A 140 6.12 -13.15 8.26
N GLU A 141 6.29 -14.36 7.74
CA GLU A 141 7.03 -15.45 8.38
C GLU A 141 8.46 -14.99 8.75
N GLY A 142 8.86 -15.21 10.00
CA GLY A 142 10.20 -14.89 10.50
C GLY A 142 10.43 -13.43 10.90
N LEU A 143 9.42 -12.55 10.81
CA LEU A 143 9.52 -11.20 11.34
C LEU A 143 9.42 -11.21 12.87
N ALA A 144 10.22 -10.38 13.52
CA ALA A 144 10.07 -10.09 14.94
C ALA A 144 8.85 -9.17 15.18
N SER A 145 8.27 -9.24 16.38
CA SER A 145 7.08 -8.45 16.73
C SER A 145 7.30 -6.94 16.52
N GLU A 146 8.48 -6.43 16.85
CA GLU A 146 8.82 -5.01 16.70
C GLU A 146 8.83 -4.56 15.23
N GLN A 147 9.09 -5.47 14.29
CA GLN A 147 9.08 -5.16 12.86
C GLN A 147 7.65 -5.02 12.32
N ILE A 148 6.66 -5.66 12.94
CA ILE A 148 5.26 -5.58 12.53
C ILE A 148 4.71 -4.15 12.67
N SER A 149 5.08 -3.43 13.70
CA SER A 149 4.67 -2.02 13.87
C SER A 149 5.31 -1.06 12.86
N THR A 150 6.32 -1.51 12.11
CA THR A 150 7.01 -0.69 11.08
C THR A 150 6.51 -0.91 9.66
N ILE A 151 5.61 -1.86 9.47
CA ILE A 151 5.00 -2.15 8.17
C ILE A 151 3.57 -1.60 8.08
N VAL A 152 3.05 -1.54 6.87
CA VAL A 152 1.64 -1.28 6.58
C VAL A 152 1.07 -2.49 5.86
N LEU A 153 -0.10 -2.97 6.28
CA LEU A 153 -0.86 -3.96 5.51
C LEU A 153 -1.92 -3.25 4.68
N ALA A 154 -2.03 -3.60 3.39
CA ALA A 154 -3.08 -3.08 2.51
C ALA A 154 -4.03 -4.22 2.13
N TYR A 155 -5.28 -4.14 2.57
CA TYR A 155 -6.31 -5.09 2.14
C TYR A 155 -6.86 -4.69 0.78
N GLU A 156 -6.63 -5.53 -0.20
CA GLU A 156 -7.08 -5.40 -1.58
C GLU A 156 -8.14 -6.46 -1.89
N PRO A 157 -9.46 -6.18 -1.76
CA PRO A 157 -10.47 -7.07 -2.34
C PRO A 157 -10.29 -7.09 -3.87
N VAL A 158 -9.57 -8.11 -4.40
CA VAL A 158 -9.13 -8.16 -5.81
C VAL A 158 -10.31 -8.01 -6.77
N TRP A 159 -11.47 -8.53 -6.38
CA TRP A 159 -12.73 -8.45 -7.11
C TRP A 159 -13.31 -7.03 -7.20
N ALA A 160 -12.86 -6.11 -6.33
CA ALA A 160 -13.29 -4.71 -6.33
C ALA A 160 -12.31 -3.76 -7.03
N ILE A 161 -11.15 -4.26 -7.51
CA ILE A 161 -10.14 -3.43 -8.16
C ILE A 161 -10.46 -3.29 -9.64
N GLY A 162 -10.75 -2.06 -10.10
CA GLY A 162 -10.96 -1.76 -11.53
C GLY A 162 -12.24 -2.36 -12.15
N THR A 163 -13.09 -3.02 -11.37
CA THR A 163 -14.31 -3.68 -11.87
C THR A 163 -15.56 -2.83 -11.77
N GLY A 164 -15.49 -1.69 -11.07
CA GLY A 164 -16.68 -0.88 -10.72
C GLY A 164 -17.48 -1.44 -9.54
N GLN A 165 -17.16 -2.64 -9.05
CA GLN A 165 -17.71 -3.16 -7.81
C GLN A 165 -16.92 -2.62 -6.63
N ASN A 166 -17.58 -2.34 -5.51
CA ASN A 166 -16.94 -1.86 -4.29
C ASN A 166 -17.32 -2.80 -3.14
N ALA A 167 -16.37 -3.09 -2.25
CA ALA A 167 -16.74 -3.62 -0.95
C ALA A 167 -17.55 -2.57 -0.20
N SER A 168 -18.57 -2.98 0.56
CA SER A 168 -19.24 -2.05 1.46
C SER A 168 -18.27 -1.65 2.59
N PRO A 169 -18.47 -0.47 3.22
CA PRO A 169 -17.67 -0.09 4.39
C PRO A 169 -17.68 -1.17 5.48
N GLU A 170 -18.83 -1.80 5.74
CA GLU A 170 -19.00 -2.86 6.73
C GLU A 170 -18.17 -4.11 6.36
N GLN A 171 -18.14 -4.48 5.07
CA GLN A 171 -17.32 -5.58 4.57
C GLN A 171 -15.81 -5.27 4.71
N ALA A 172 -15.41 -4.03 4.47
CA ALA A 172 -14.04 -3.59 4.71
C ALA A 172 -13.69 -3.67 6.20
N GLY A 173 -14.54 -3.13 7.08
CA GLY A 173 -14.37 -3.16 8.53
C GLY A 173 -14.28 -4.58 9.10
N GLU A 174 -15.13 -5.50 8.62
CA GLU A 174 -15.08 -6.93 9.02
C GLU A 174 -13.71 -7.55 8.72
N VAL A 175 -13.18 -7.32 7.51
CA VAL A 175 -11.88 -7.86 7.12
C VAL A 175 -10.75 -7.17 7.89
N HIS A 176 -10.78 -5.86 8.05
CA HIS A 176 -9.76 -5.14 8.82
C HIS A 176 -9.72 -5.60 10.28
N ASN A 177 -10.87 -5.82 10.91
CA ASN A 177 -10.95 -6.42 12.24
C ASN A 177 -10.30 -7.81 12.28
N PHE A 178 -10.62 -8.68 11.33
CA PHE A 178 -10.00 -10.00 11.24
C PHE A 178 -8.47 -9.92 11.12
N VAL A 179 -7.96 -9.02 10.26
CA VAL A 179 -6.51 -8.83 10.09
C VAL A 179 -5.88 -8.35 11.39
N ARG A 180 -6.49 -7.38 12.08
CA ARG A 180 -6.00 -6.86 13.37
C ARG A 180 -5.93 -7.96 14.44
N GLU A 181 -6.99 -8.73 14.60
CA GLU A 181 -7.03 -9.83 15.56
C GLU A 181 -6.00 -10.93 15.21
N HIS A 182 -5.85 -11.27 13.92
CA HIS A 182 -4.83 -12.24 13.51
C HIS A 182 -3.40 -11.76 13.78
N LEU A 183 -3.12 -10.46 13.65
CA LEU A 183 -1.85 -9.88 14.04
C LEU A 183 -1.64 -9.94 15.57
N LYS A 184 -2.69 -9.67 16.36
CA LYS A 184 -2.64 -9.78 17.84
C LYS A 184 -2.30 -11.20 18.29
N GLU A 185 -2.94 -12.18 17.69
CA GLU A 185 -2.67 -13.60 17.97
C GLU A 185 -1.22 -13.99 17.66
N GLY A 186 -0.66 -13.49 16.56
CA GLY A 186 0.68 -13.87 16.09
C GLY A 186 1.83 -13.08 16.71
N TYR A 187 1.62 -11.78 17.01
CA TYR A 187 2.71 -10.85 17.33
C TYR A 187 2.49 -10.02 18.59
N GLY A 188 1.35 -10.19 19.25
CA GLY A 188 0.99 -9.43 20.46
C GLY A 188 0.27 -8.12 20.17
N ASN A 189 -0.38 -7.59 21.20
CA ASN A 189 -1.26 -6.43 21.08
C ASN A 189 -0.53 -5.17 20.60
N ASP A 190 0.59 -4.84 21.22
CA ASP A 190 1.32 -3.58 20.93
C ASP A 190 1.81 -3.54 19.49
N SER A 191 2.33 -4.65 18.97
CA SER A 191 2.79 -4.77 17.58
C SER A 191 1.63 -4.70 16.59
N ALA A 192 0.52 -5.34 16.92
CA ALA A 192 -0.68 -5.30 16.10
C ALA A 192 -1.29 -3.90 16.03
N GLU A 193 -1.43 -3.21 17.16
CA GLU A 193 -1.95 -1.83 17.19
C GLU A 193 -1.01 -0.82 16.49
N GLY A 194 0.30 -1.06 16.55
CA GLY A 194 1.28 -0.24 15.83
C GLY A 194 1.29 -0.44 14.31
N CYS A 195 0.77 -1.56 13.79
CA CYS A 195 0.69 -1.85 12.36
C CYS A 195 -0.54 -1.18 11.74
N ARG A 196 -0.36 -0.26 10.82
CA ARG A 196 -1.49 0.33 10.09
C ARG A 196 -2.05 -0.66 9.08
N ILE A 197 -3.39 -0.73 9.00
CA ILE A 197 -4.12 -1.55 8.04
C ILE A 197 -4.95 -0.62 7.15
N ILE A 198 -4.59 -0.53 5.87
CA ILE A 198 -5.23 0.39 4.92
C ILE A 198 -6.08 -0.35 3.90
N TYR A 199 -7.14 0.28 3.42
CA TYR A 199 -8.02 -0.30 2.42
C TYR A 199 -7.56 0.01 0.99
N GLY A 200 -7.35 -1.02 0.18
CA GLY A 200 -6.82 -0.95 -1.19
C GLY A 200 -7.79 -1.35 -2.29
N GLY A 201 -9.09 -1.35 -2.02
CA GLY A 201 -10.11 -1.54 -3.07
C GLY A 201 -10.40 -0.28 -3.86
N SER A 202 -11.57 -0.21 -4.48
CA SER A 202 -11.99 0.97 -5.24
C SER A 202 -12.32 2.14 -4.29
N VAL A 203 -11.39 3.07 -4.20
CA VAL A 203 -11.53 4.31 -3.40
C VAL A 203 -11.79 5.48 -4.33
N LYS A 204 -12.79 6.30 -3.98
CA LYS A 204 -13.17 7.54 -4.66
C LYS A 204 -13.51 8.60 -3.60
N PRO A 205 -13.56 9.90 -3.97
CA PRO A 205 -13.96 10.95 -3.03
C PRO A 205 -15.29 10.68 -2.31
N GLU A 206 -16.26 10.07 -3.02
CA GLU A 206 -17.62 9.85 -2.50
C GLU A 206 -17.69 8.75 -1.44
N ASN A 207 -16.75 7.81 -1.40
CA ASN A 207 -16.77 6.68 -0.45
C ASN A 207 -15.64 6.72 0.58
N ALA A 208 -14.64 7.59 0.40
CA ALA A 208 -13.42 7.61 1.21
C ALA A 208 -13.72 7.79 2.71
N SER A 209 -14.51 8.80 3.08
CA SER A 209 -14.89 9.06 4.49
C SER A 209 -15.56 7.85 5.14
N ARG A 210 -16.54 7.22 4.45
CA ARG A 210 -17.26 6.06 4.99
C ARG A 210 -16.38 4.82 5.18
N LEU A 211 -15.35 4.66 4.34
CA LEU A 211 -14.38 3.57 4.46
C LEU A 211 -13.49 3.77 5.69
N VAL A 212 -12.89 4.96 5.85
CA VAL A 212 -11.96 5.21 6.97
C VAL A 212 -12.68 5.42 8.32
N SER A 213 -14.01 5.67 8.31
CA SER A 213 -14.81 5.65 9.54
C SER A 213 -15.04 4.24 10.09
N GLN A 214 -14.65 3.18 9.37
CA GLN A 214 -14.77 1.83 9.89
C GLN A 214 -13.63 1.52 10.87
N PRO A 215 -13.89 0.78 11.94
CA PRO A 215 -12.85 0.36 12.87
C PRO A 215 -11.69 -0.36 12.16
N ASN A 216 -10.47 -0.06 12.58
CA ASN A 216 -9.22 -0.63 12.03
C ASN A 216 -8.94 -0.32 10.55
N VAL A 217 -9.62 0.65 9.94
CA VAL A 217 -9.25 1.19 8.62
C VAL A 217 -8.42 2.45 8.84
N ASP A 218 -7.09 2.29 8.88
CA ASP A 218 -6.13 3.34 9.23
C ASP A 218 -5.74 4.23 8.03
N GLY A 219 -6.38 4.05 6.89
CA GLY A 219 -6.12 4.81 5.67
C GLY A 219 -6.50 4.06 4.40
N VAL A 220 -6.03 4.55 3.25
CA VAL A 220 -6.40 4.02 1.93
C VAL A 220 -5.19 3.89 1.00
N LEU A 221 -5.20 2.86 0.13
CA LEU A 221 -4.30 2.70 -1.01
C LEU A 221 -5.11 2.99 -2.29
N VAL A 222 -4.77 4.08 -2.98
CA VAL A 222 -5.58 4.60 -4.09
C VAL A 222 -4.95 4.27 -5.43
N GLY A 223 -5.67 3.58 -6.30
CA GLY A 223 -5.26 3.28 -7.67
C GLY A 223 -5.68 4.35 -8.67
N GLY A 224 -6.63 4.05 -9.56
CA GLY A 224 -7.04 4.90 -10.68
C GLY A 224 -7.46 6.32 -10.31
N ALA A 225 -8.19 6.51 -9.20
CA ALA A 225 -8.59 7.84 -8.74
C ALA A 225 -7.39 8.72 -8.34
N GLY A 226 -6.27 8.12 -7.92
CA GLY A 226 -5.03 8.82 -7.60
C GLY A 226 -4.25 9.32 -8.81
N LEU A 227 -4.66 9.01 -10.04
CA LEU A 227 -4.01 9.49 -11.26
C LEU A 227 -4.34 10.96 -11.60
N ASP A 228 -5.41 11.49 -11.02
CA ASP A 228 -5.78 12.90 -11.09
C ASP A 228 -5.46 13.59 -9.74
N PRO A 229 -4.69 14.71 -9.74
CA PRO A 229 -4.26 15.36 -8.52
C PRO A 229 -5.43 15.94 -7.69
N THR A 230 -6.50 16.40 -8.35
CA THR A 230 -7.68 16.96 -7.69
C THR A 230 -8.48 15.85 -7.01
N SER A 231 -8.72 14.75 -7.72
CA SER A 231 -9.42 13.58 -7.16
C SER A 231 -8.65 12.99 -5.97
N PHE A 232 -7.33 12.91 -6.05
CA PHE A 232 -6.53 12.41 -4.92
C PHE A 232 -6.56 13.36 -3.73
N TYR A 233 -6.48 14.68 -3.98
CA TYR A 233 -6.67 15.69 -2.94
C TYR A 233 -8.04 15.55 -2.25
N GLU A 234 -9.13 15.39 -3.01
CA GLU A 234 -10.48 15.22 -2.46
C GLU A 234 -10.59 13.97 -1.59
N ILE A 235 -9.97 12.85 -2.01
CA ILE A 235 -9.90 11.64 -1.19
C ILE A 235 -9.22 11.93 0.14
N ILE A 236 -8.06 12.59 0.14
CA ILE A 236 -7.32 12.93 1.36
C ILE A 236 -8.15 13.84 2.27
N ALA A 237 -8.80 14.86 1.72
CA ALA A 237 -9.65 15.76 2.47
C ALA A 237 -10.81 15.01 3.15
N ARG A 238 -11.46 14.08 2.42
CA ARG A 238 -12.57 13.28 2.94
C ARG A 238 -12.16 12.24 3.97
N THR A 239 -10.97 11.65 3.84
CA THR A 239 -10.45 10.72 4.87
C THR A 239 -10.17 11.46 6.17
N ARG A 240 -9.61 12.64 6.10
CA ARG A 240 -9.32 13.47 7.26
C ARG A 240 -10.58 13.95 8.01
N GLU A 241 -11.64 14.32 7.28
CA GLU A 241 -12.94 14.73 7.89
C GLU A 241 -13.59 13.62 8.73
N ALA A 242 -13.24 12.36 8.51
CA ALA A 242 -13.82 11.22 9.23
C ALA A 242 -13.10 10.91 10.56
N GLU A 243 -11.92 11.47 10.80
CA GLU A 243 -11.14 11.30 12.04
C GLU A 243 -11.50 12.36 13.11
N VAL A 244 -12.35 13.35 12.78
CA VAL A 244 -12.84 14.41 13.66
C VAL A 244 -14.22 14.04 14.17
#